data_a632e79742e94339308414da5e622ef9
#
_entry.id   a632e79742e94339308414da5e622ef9
#
_cell.length_a   1.000
_cell.length_b   1.000
_cell.length_c   1.000
_cell.angle_alpha   90.00
_cell.angle_beta   90.00
_cell.angle_gamma   90.00
#
_symmetry.space_group_name_H-M   'P 1'
#
loop_
_entity.id
_entity.type
_entity.pdbx_description
1 polymer ?
#
loop_
_entity_poly.entity_id
_entity_poly.type
_entity_poly.pdbx_seq_one_letter_code
_entity_poly.pdbx_strand_id
1 'polypeptide(L)'
;MLSQTRPISSRAPIRALILLLALGTLFGLVSYSGEGIAAQGIAQYGKPKYADGFAHFEYANPKAPKGGTLTLPNPDRRTSFDKFNPFTLRGVTAPGIGALMFESLAVGSADEVSSVYGLIADDIQVAPDKMSVSFRIRPEAQFSDGSPILASDVKHSFDTLMSKLANPQYRTIYADVKQAVVVSERVIRFDFKTRNSELPLMVGGLPIFSKNWGVKPDGSITAFDKITFEHPIGSGPYVIESYRAGKSMIYKRNPNYWGTKVNVRVGFYNFDRIVYKLYSDDAVRLEAFKAGEFDALVEYRAKNWAKSYVGPKFNNGTLIKKAFQNHNGAGMQGFAMNLRRPIFQDMRVRKALGYALDFQWLNRQLFFDQYGRINSYFTNSDLSANYQGETVPTEAELKLLKPLQAKYPQYVPEVVFGAMPPPPSTEAPSSLRNNLRKARELLAEAGWTYRDGALRNTKGEIFRFEIVEDGPFFMRILSAYVRNLEKLGIKVDIRTSDYALHQKRMDDYDFDMTTI
;
A
#
# COMPACT_ATOMS: atom_id res chain seq x y z
N MET A 1 22.55 1.94 98.42
CA MET A 1 23.84 1.71 97.78
C MET A 1 23.58 1.66 96.31
N LEU A 2 24.21 2.56 95.63
CA LEU A 2 24.06 2.93 94.19
C LEU A 2 24.55 1.87 93.25
N SER A 3 23.78 1.56 92.24
CA SER A 3 24.25 0.84 91.04
C SER A 3 23.76 1.61 89.77
N GLN A 4 24.74 2.14 89.06
CA GLN A 4 24.60 2.85 87.79
C GLN A 4 24.31 1.90 86.68
N THR A 5 23.30 2.14 85.87
CA THR A 5 23.09 1.52 84.54
C THR A 5 23.33 2.54 83.45
N ARG A 6 24.29 2.26 82.58
CA ARG A 6 24.60 3.02 81.33
C ARG A 6 23.54 2.74 80.26
N PRO A 7 23.18 3.69 79.39
CA PRO A 7 22.31 3.43 78.25
C PRO A 7 23.10 2.91 77.04
N ILE A 8 22.58 1.86 76.43
CA ILE A 8 23.06 1.30 75.19
C ILE A 8 22.45 2.11 74.03
N SER A 9 23.27 2.75 73.22
CA SER A 9 22.88 3.48 72.04
C SER A 9 22.59 2.54 70.84
N SER A 10 21.32 2.37 70.46
CA SER A 10 20.88 1.65 69.29
C SER A 10 20.94 2.53 68.04
N ARG A 11 22.07 2.58 67.36
CA ARG A 11 22.23 3.29 66.07
C ARG A 11 22.52 2.37 64.87
N ALA A 12 22.06 1.13 64.87
CA ALA A 12 22.40 0.16 63.81
C ALA A 12 21.32 -0.19 62.77
N PRO A 13 19.99 0.18 62.85
CA PRO A 13 19.08 -0.27 61.79
C PRO A 13 18.82 0.75 60.66
N ILE A 14 19.19 2.04 60.80
CA ILE A 14 18.85 3.05 59.78
C ILE A 14 19.78 3.02 58.56
N ARG A 15 21.04 2.66 58.73
CA ARG A 15 22.01 2.52 57.60
C ARG A 15 21.75 1.31 56.72
N ALA A 16 21.25 0.21 57.27
CA ALA A 16 20.92 -1.00 56.51
C ALA A 16 19.65 -0.81 55.67
N LEU A 17 18.67 -0.01 56.11
CA LEU A 17 17.44 0.27 55.36
C LEU A 17 17.68 1.24 54.19
N ILE A 18 18.58 2.22 54.35
CA ILE A 18 18.95 3.15 53.26
C ILE A 18 19.78 2.42 52.18
N LEU A 19 20.63 1.45 52.53
CA LEU A 19 21.35 0.64 51.52
C LEU A 19 20.44 -0.31 50.77
N LEU A 20 19.41 -0.88 51.37
CA LEU A 20 18.40 -1.72 50.69
C LEU A 20 17.46 -0.93 49.80
N LEU A 21 17.10 0.30 50.13
CA LEU A 21 16.35 1.21 49.28
C LEU A 21 17.21 1.73 48.11
N ALA A 22 18.50 2.00 48.28
CA ALA A 22 19.41 2.40 47.23
C ALA A 22 19.73 1.25 46.26
N LEU A 23 19.80 0.01 46.73
CA LEU A 23 19.93 -1.17 45.85
C LEU A 23 18.63 -1.51 45.12
N GLY A 24 17.47 -1.29 45.74
CA GLY A 24 16.15 -1.48 45.07
C GLY A 24 15.90 -0.48 43.95
N THR A 25 16.35 0.77 44.09
CA THR A 25 16.25 1.81 43.05
C THR A 25 17.32 1.62 41.94
N LEU A 26 18.49 1.03 42.25
CA LEU A 26 19.49 0.65 41.22
C LEU A 26 19.05 -0.58 40.41
N PHE A 27 18.32 -1.54 40.99
CA PHE A 27 17.82 -2.72 40.27
C PHE A 27 16.58 -2.41 39.39
N GLY A 28 15.86 -1.33 39.65
CA GLY A 28 14.75 -0.85 38.81
C GLY A 28 15.20 -0.12 37.55
N LEU A 29 16.48 0.26 37.43
CA LEU A 29 17.05 1.01 36.30
C LEU A 29 17.92 0.16 35.35
N VAL A 30 18.10 -1.13 35.60
CA VAL A 30 18.99 -1.99 34.81
C VAL A 30 18.23 -2.96 33.88
N SER A 31 16.92 -2.83 33.74
CA SER A 31 16.14 -3.73 32.85
C SER A 31 15.84 -3.13 31.47
N TYR A 32 16.59 -2.17 30.98
CA TYR A 32 16.41 -1.60 29.65
C TYR A 32 17.72 -1.46 28.87
N SER A 33 18.53 -2.52 28.84
CA SER A 33 19.69 -2.58 27.98
C SER A 33 19.69 -3.87 27.14
N GLY A 34 18.66 -4.01 26.30
CA GLY A 34 18.84 -4.65 25.03
C GLY A 34 19.24 -3.54 24.07
N GLU A 35 20.47 -3.53 23.57
CA GLU A 35 20.96 -2.61 22.55
C GLU A 35 20.15 -2.76 21.27
N GLY A 36 18.94 -2.17 21.23
CA GLY A 36 18.29 -1.82 19.99
C GLY A 36 19.02 -0.62 19.43
N ILE A 37 19.49 -0.69 18.20
CA ILE A 37 20.11 0.44 17.52
C ILE A 37 19.02 1.50 17.35
N ALA A 38 19.12 2.61 18.10
CA ALA A 38 18.29 3.78 17.92
C ALA A 38 18.59 4.36 16.53
N ALA A 39 17.56 4.52 15.70
CA ALA A 39 17.72 5.01 14.33
C ALA A 39 16.57 5.92 13.92
N GLN A 40 16.87 6.97 13.15
CA GLN A 40 15.85 7.80 12.52
C GLN A 40 15.19 7.11 11.32
N GLY A 41 15.81 6.08 10.76
CA GLY A 41 15.27 5.30 9.65
C GLY A 41 15.64 3.81 9.77
N ILE A 42 14.76 2.96 9.26
CA ILE A 42 14.97 1.51 9.20
C ILE A 42 14.69 0.99 7.78
N ALA A 43 15.42 -0.05 7.38
CA ALA A 43 15.22 -0.75 6.13
C ALA A 43 14.90 -2.23 6.40
N GLN A 44 14.07 -2.82 5.55
CA GLN A 44 13.82 -4.25 5.55
C GLN A 44 15.09 -5.04 5.22
N TYR A 45 15.87 -4.51 4.27
CA TYR A 45 17.13 -5.07 3.79
C TYR A 45 18.24 -4.03 3.83
N GLY A 46 19.43 -4.42 4.25
CA GLY A 46 20.60 -3.53 4.25
C GLY A 46 20.48 -2.37 5.23
N LYS A 47 20.83 -1.18 4.75
CA LYS A 47 20.76 0.09 5.49
C LYS A 47 19.90 1.08 4.73
N PRO A 48 19.17 1.98 5.41
CA PRO A 48 18.46 3.08 4.76
C PRO A 48 19.43 3.95 3.92
N LYS A 49 18.94 4.48 2.80
CA LYS A 49 19.70 5.39 1.93
C LYS A 49 20.10 6.67 2.68
N TYR A 50 19.18 7.24 3.43
CA TYR A 50 19.41 8.47 4.19
C TYR A 50 19.92 8.14 5.59
N ALA A 51 21.13 8.63 5.90
CA ALA A 51 21.73 8.48 7.23
C ALA A 51 20.99 9.34 8.27
N ASP A 52 21.16 8.99 9.54
CA ASP A 52 20.62 9.79 10.64
C ASP A 52 21.07 11.25 10.55
N GLY A 53 20.14 12.17 10.79
CA GLY A 53 20.40 13.60 10.71
C GLY A 53 20.40 14.18 9.29
N PHE A 54 19.96 13.47 8.26
CA PHE A 54 19.81 14.04 6.93
C PHE A 54 18.88 15.27 6.93
N ALA A 55 19.17 16.26 6.07
CA ALA A 55 18.46 17.54 6.10
C ALA A 55 17.07 17.49 5.44
N HIS A 56 16.95 16.79 4.34
CA HIS A 56 15.71 16.57 3.58
C HIS A 56 15.92 15.45 2.56
N PHE A 57 14.85 14.90 2.03
CA PHE A 57 14.96 13.97 0.90
C PHE A 57 15.56 14.67 -0.34
N GLU A 58 16.42 14.00 -1.08
CA GLU A 58 17.13 14.57 -2.24
C GLU A 58 16.20 15.06 -3.35
N TYR A 59 15.05 14.40 -3.52
CA TYR A 59 14.04 14.80 -4.50
C TYR A 59 13.14 15.96 -4.04
N ALA A 60 13.28 16.44 -2.80
CA ALA A 60 12.52 17.57 -2.27
C ALA A 60 13.30 18.87 -2.43
N ASN A 61 12.62 19.95 -2.85
CA ASN A 61 13.25 21.28 -2.93
C ASN A 61 12.97 22.08 -1.66
N PRO A 62 13.96 22.25 -0.75
CA PRO A 62 13.78 23.00 0.50
C PRO A 62 13.50 24.49 0.27
N LYS A 63 13.86 25.01 -0.92
CA LYS A 63 13.67 26.41 -1.33
C LYS A 63 12.40 26.61 -2.16
N ALA A 64 11.55 25.60 -2.29
CA ALA A 64 10.29 25.73 -3.02
C ALA A 64 9.44 26.87 -2.43
N PRO A 65 8.89 27.78 -3.26
CA PRO A 65 8.09 28.90 -2.76
C PRO A 65 6.82 28.36 -2.07
N LYS A 66 6.46 28.99 -0.96
CA LYS A 66 5.22 28.70 -0.24
C LYS A 66 4.15 29.70 -0.68
N GLY A 67 2.94 29.22 -0.89
CA GLY A 67 1.80 30.09 -1.23
C GLY A 67 0.94 29.56 -2.36
N GLY A 68 -0.11 30.30 -2.71
CA GLY A 68 -0.99 30.00 -3.83
C GLY A 68 -1.93 28.83 -3.61
N THR A 69 -2.65 28.49 -4.69
CA THR A 69 -3.64 27.42 -4.70
C THR A 69 -3.29 26.40 -5.78
N LEU A 70 -3.35 25.12 -5.41
CA LEU A 70 -3.30 23.99 -6.35
C LEU A 70 -4.69 23.44 -6.53
N THR A 71 -5.23 23.52 -7.74
CA THR A 71 -6.52 22.95 -8.10
C THR A 71 -6.31 21.64 -8.85
N LEU A 72 -6.98 20.58 -8.39
CA LEU A 72 -6.89 19.23 -8.93
C LEU A 72 -8.29 18.69 -9.26
N PRO A 73 -8.44 17.76 -10.19
CA PRO A 73 -9.67 17.02 -10.37
C PRO A 73 -9.77 15.89 -9.34
N ASN A 74 -10.90 15.17 -9.33
CA ASN A 74 -10.99 13.91 -8.58
C ASN A 74 -9.82 12.96 -8.96
N PRO A 75 -9.11 12.41 -7.96
CA PRO A 75 -7.87 11.64 -8.20
C PRO A 75 -8.12 10.26 -8.82
N ASP A 76 -9.34 9.77 -8.74
CA ASP A 76 -9.75 8.45 -9.21
C ASP A 76 -11.11 8.49 -9.92
N ARG A 77 -11.73 7.34 -10.10
CA ARG A 77 -13.05 7.21 -10.77
C ARG A 77 -14.24 7.68 -9.92
N ARG A 78 -14.01 7.99 -8.64
CA ARG A 78 -15.06 8.43 -7.74
C ARG A 78 -15.48 9.85 -8.11
N THR A 79 -16.76 10.04 -8.32
CA THR A 79 -17.35 11.30 -8.80
C THR A 79 -18.05 12.08 -7.70
N SER A 80 -18.11 11.51 -6.50
CA SER A 80 -18.72 12.12 -5.31
C SER A 80 -18.01 11.62 -4.05
N PHE A 81 -18.38 12.19 -2.91
CA PHE A 81 -18.00 11.71 -1.58
C PHE A 81 -19.16 11.94 -0.60
N ASP A 82 -19.25 11.11 0.42
CA ASP A 82 -20.29 11.12 1.45
C ASP A 82 -19.73 11.02 2.87
N LYS A 83 -18.38 11.01 3.01
CA LYS A 83 -17.73 10.98 4.31
C LYS A 83 -16.31 11.57 4.30
N PHE A 84 -15.83 11.91 5.51
CA PHE A 84 -14.44 12.30 5.78
C PHE A 84 -13.61 11.17 6.39
N ASN A 85 -14.24 10.13 6.95
CA ASN A 85 -13.52 9.01 7.53
C ASN A 85 -12.96 8.08 6.42
N PRO A 86 -11.61 8.04 6.19
CA PRO A 86 -11.02 7.21 5.14
C PRO A 86 -10.82 5.75 5.57
N PHE A 87 -11.03 5.44 6.84
CA PHE A 87 -10.64 4.17 7.46
C PHE A 87 -11.78 3.14 7.52
N THR A 88 -12.97 3.49 7.05
CA THR A 88 -14.15 2.62 7.07
C THR A 88 -14.50 2.13 5.67
N LEU A 89 -15.13 0.94 5.57
CA LEU A 89 -15.45 0.32 4.29
C LEU A 89 -16.58 1.04 3.54
N ARG A 90 -17.69 1.35 4.23
CA ARG A 90 -18.88 1.89 3.59
C ARG A 90 -18.71 3.37 3.26
N GLY A 91 -19.29 3.79 2.12
CA GLY A 91 -19.27 5.17 1.64
C GLY A 91 -18.01 5.54 0.86
N VAL A 92 -18.03 6.72 0.28
CA VAL A 92 -16.97 7.28 -0.57
C VAL A 92 -16.27 8.41 0.17
N THR A 93 -14.99 8.24 0.44
CA THR A 93 -14.20 9.23 1.18
C THR A 93 -13.88 10.46 0.33
N ALA A 94 -13.89 11.65 0.95
CA ALA A 94 -13.47 12.89 0.30
C ALA A 94 -12.02 12.78 -0.23
N PRO A 95 -11.75 13.30 -1.45
CA PRO A 95 -10.43 13.22 -2.06
C PRO A 95 -9.38 13.98 -1.23
N GLY A 96 -8.18 13.42 -1.13
CA GLY A 96 -7.04 14.04 -0.45
C GLY A 96 -7.02 13.90 1.08
N ILE A 97 -8.11 13.53 1.72
CA ILE A 97 -8.23 13.58 3.19
C ILE A 97 -7.21 12.70 3.90
N GLY A 98 -7.01 11.47 3.43
CA GLY A 98 -6.06 10.53 4.02
C GLY A 98 -4.61 11.03 3.98
N ALA A 99 -4.21 11.62 2.83
CA ALA A 99 -2.82 12.06 2.61
C ALA A 99 -2.51 13.46 3.17
N LEU A 100 -3.53 14.30 3.38
CA LEU A 100 -3.34 15.69 3.78
C LEU A 100 -3.59 15.96 5.26
N MET A 101 -4.40 15.12 5.92
CA MET A 101 -4.84 15.36 7.30
C MET A 101 -4.29 14.36 8.32
N PHE A 102 -3.74 13.22 7.89
CA PHE A 102 -3.22 12.21 8.80
C PHE A 102 -1.75 11.93 8.50
N GLU A 103 -0.97 11.87 9.56
CA GLU A 103 0.42 11.45 9.50
C GLU A 103 0.57 10.07 10.17
N SER A 104 1.71 9.42 9.89
CA SER A 104 2.09 8.12 10.45
C SER A 104 3.31 8.24 11.34
N LEU A 105 3.65 7.17 12.06
CA LEU A 105 4.86 7.14 12.90
C LEU A 105 6.13 7.34 12.06
N ALA A 106 6.17 6.75 10.88
CA ALA A 106 7.27 6.85 9.93
C ALA A 106 6.73 6.90 8.50
N VAL A 107 7.52 7.39 7.54
CA VAL A 107 7.17 7.50 6.13
C VAL A 107 8.23 6.89 5.24
N GLY A 108 7.82 6.31 4.12
CA GLY A 108 8.72 5.83 3.07
C GLY A 108 9.39 6.99 2.31
N SER A 109 10.46 6.67 1.58
CA SER A 109 11.06 7.54 0.59
C SER A 109 10.58 7.18 -0.81
N ALA A 110 10.48 8.17 -1.70
CA ALA A 110 10.06 7.95 -3.09
C ALA A 110 11.20 7.43 -3.99
N ASP A 111 12.43 7.45 -3.52
CA ASP A 111 13.63 7.04 -4.25
C ASP A 111 14.36 5.84 -3.61
N GLU A 112 13.66 5.14 -2.73
CA GLU A 112 14.15 3.96 -2.04
C GLU A 112 12.99 3.01 -1.75
N VAL A 113 13.16 1.72 -1.94
CA VAL A 113 12.17 0.70 -1.62
C VAL A 113 12.43 0.09 -0.24
N SER A 114 11.37 -0.33 0.43
CA SER A 114 11.43 -1.09 1.69
C SER A 114 12.22 -0.42 2.82
N SER A 115 12.13 0.92 2.90
CA SER A 115 12.68 1.72 4.00
C SER A 115 11.66 2.73 4.50
N VAL A 116 11.71 3.06 5.79
CA VAL A 116 10.90 4.12 6.40
C VAL A 116 11.74 4.98 7.33
N TYR A 117 11.36 6.24 7.44
CA TYR A 117 12.03 7.29 8.20
C TYR A 117 11.04 7.94 9.18
N GLY A 118 11.49 8.18 10.39
CA GLY A 118 10.65 8.72 11.45
C GLY A 118 10.00 10.06 11.10
N LEU A 119 8.68 10.12 11.30
CA LEU A 119 7.87 11.34 11.13
C LEU A 119 7.27 11.76 12.48
N ILE A 120 6.15 11.18 12.92
CA ILE A 120 5.65 11.37 14.29
C ILE A 120 6.67 10.80 15.29
N ALA A 121 7.35 9.71 14.95
CA ALA A 121 8.46 9.19 15.73
C ALA A 121 9.78 9.91 15.37
N ASP A 122 10.63 10.12 16.38
CA ASP A 122 12.01 10.60 16.21
C ASP A 122 13.05 9.51 16.43
N ASP A 123 12.61 8.34 16.92
CA ASP A 123 13.46 7.19 17.17
C ASP A 123 12.69 5.88 16.92
N ILE A 124 13.33 4.94 16.25
CA ILE A 124 12.77 3.63 15.89
C ILE A 124 13.74 2.55 16.37
N GLN A 125 13.28 1.67 17.25
CA GLN A 125 14.10 0.60 17.82
C GLN A 125 13.49 -0.76 17.52
N VAL A 126 14.10 -1.50 16.61
CA VAL A 126 13.74 -2.90 16.35
C VAL A 126 14.47 -3.79 17.34
N ALA A 127 13.74 -4.64 18.04
CA ALA A 127 14.35 -5.60 18.98
C ALA A 127 15.31 -6.57 18.26
N PRO A 128 16.38 -7.04 18.92
CA PRO A 128 17.37 -7.94 18.29
C PRO A 128 16.76 -9.25 17.77
N ASP A 129 15.73 -9.77 18.43
CA ASP A 129 14.98 -10.96 18.03
C ASP A 129 13.99 -10.69 16.89
N LYS A 130 13.79 -9.40 16.52
CA LYS A 130 12.83 -8.93 15.51
C LYS A 130 11.36 -9.26 15.82
N MET A 131 11.05 -9.52 17.10
CA MET A 131 9.70 -9.81 17.55
C MET A 131 8.95 -8.58 18.08
N SER A 132 9.60 -7.41 18.09
CA SER A 132 8.96 -6.14 18.43
C SER A 132 9.69 -4.95 17.82
N VAL A 133 8.99 -3.80 17.77
CA VAL A 133 9.54 -2.50 17.43
C VAL A 133 8.97 -1.45 18.38
N SER A 134 9.80 -0.53 18.83
CA SER A 134 9.41 0.62 19.64
C SER A 134 9.59 1.90 18.85
N PHE A 135 8.67 2.84 19.00
CA PHE A 135 8.70 4.18 18.43
C PHE A 135 8.63 5.20 19.56
N ARG A 136 9.56 6.16 19.58
CA ARG A 136 9.51 7.32 20.46
C ARG A 136 8.85 8.48 19.73
N ILE A 137 7.78 9.02 20.29
CA ILE A 137 7.00 10.11 19.72
C ILE A 137 7.69 11.44 19.99
N ARG A 138 7.84 12.27 18.95
CA ARG A 138 8.43 13.61 19.04
C ARG A 138 7.67 14.49 20.05
N PRO A 139 8.38 15.28 20.87
CA PRO A 139 7.72 16.23 21.78
C PRO A 139 6.83 17.26 21.07
N GLU A 140 7.24 17.71 19.87
CA GLU A 140 6.54 18.70 19.07
C GLU A 140 5.34 18.14 18.27
N ALA A 141 5.19 16.81 18.20
CA ALA A 141 4.09 16.20 17.47
C ALA A 141 2.74 16.51 18.12
N GLN A 142 1.84 17.12 17.35
CA GLN A 142 0.52 17.53 17.84
C GLN A 142 -0.57 17.34 16.76
N PHE A 143 -1.80 17.21 17.21
CA PHE A 143 -2.97 17.21 16.35
C PHE A 143 -3.34 18.63 15.90
N SER A 144 -4.28 18.71 14.94
CA SER A 144 -4.76 19.98 14.37
C SER A 144 -5.51 20.87 15.36
N ASP A 145 -5.97 20.33 16.49
CA ASP A 145 -6.57 21.06 17.60
C ASP A 145 -5.53 21.56 18.63
N GLY A 146 -4.25 21.28 18.41
CA GLY A 146 -3.13 21.66 19.29
C GLY A 146 -2.86 20.67 20.42
N SER A 147 -3.65 19.61 20.58
CA SER A 147 -3.38 18.57 21.58
C SER A 147 -2.15 17.74 21.19
N PRO A 148 -1.30 17.33 22.16
CA PRO A 148 -0.11 16.53 21.87
C PRO A 148 -0.48 15.13 21.41
N ILE A 149 0.34 14.56 20.51
CA ILE A 149 0.23 13.14 20.14
C ILE A 149 0.99 12.31 21.16
N LEU A 150 0.29 11.36 21.77
CA LEU A 150 0.84 10.48 22.82
C LEU A 150 0.79 9.02 22.37
N ALA A 151 1.53 8.16 23.06
CA ALA A 151 1.52 6.71 22.82
C ALA A 151 0.12 6.09 22.97
N SER A 152 -0.72 6.69 23.82
CA SER A 152 -2.13 6.28 23.98
C SER A 152 -2.96 6.54 22.71
N ASP A 153 -2.66 7.59 21.92
CA ASP A 153 -3.36 7.89 20.68
C ASP A 153 -2.92 6.93 19.57
N VAL A 154 -1.65 6.55 19.56
CA VAL A 154 -1.13 5.51 18.64
C VAL A 154 -1.79 4.17 18.92
N LYS A 155 -1.86 3.78 20.21
CA LYS A 155 -2.57 2.56 20.61
C LYS A 155 -4.05 2.61 20.22
N HIS A 156 -4.72 3.74 20.49
CA HIS A 156 -6.12 3.94 20.10
C HIS A 156 -6.32 3.78 18.60
N SER A 157 -5.46 4.38 17.78
CA SER A 157 -5.52 4.27 16.31
C SER A 157 -5.36 2.82 15.87
N PHE A 158 -4.37 2.10 16.40
CA PHE A 158 -4.16 0.69 16.09
C PHE A 158 -5.35 -0.18 16.49
N ASP A 159 -5.80 -0.08 17.74
CA ASP A 159 -6.91 -0.90 18.26
C ASP A 159 -8.22 -0.63 17.48
N THR A 160 -8.46 0.63 17.10
CA THR A 160 -9.62 1.03 16.29
C THR A 160 -9.55 0.42 14.88
N LEU A 161 -8.39 0.50 14.22
CA LEU A 161 -8.19 -0.07 12.87
C LEU A 161 -8.29 -1.61 12.89
N MET A 162 -7.89 -2.26 13.97
CA MET A 162 -8.03 -3.71 14.16
C MET A 162 -9.44 -4.13 14.55
N SER A 163 -10.32 -3.20 14.91
CA SER A 163 -11.70 -3.48 15.30
C SER A 163 -12.59 -3.82 14.07
N LYS A 164 -13.81 -4.28 14.34
CA LYS A 164 -14.85 -4.50 13.32
C LYS A 164 -15.41 -3.20 12.74
N LEU A 165 -15.13 -2.06 13.34
CA LEU A 165 -15.62 -0.75 12.92
C LEU A 165 -14.81 -0.16 11.75
N ALA A 166 -13.57 -0.61 11.56
CA ALA A 166 -12.71 -0.20 10.46
C ALA A 166 -12.84 -1.11 9.23
N ASN A 167 -12.24 -0.68 8.11
CA ASN A 167 -12.14 -1.48 6.89
C ASN A 167 -11.42 -2.81 7.20
N PRO A 168 -11.96 -3.97 6.78
CA PRO A 168 -11.37 -5.29 7.02
C PRO A 168 -9.91 -5.42 6.57
N GLN A 169 -9.48 -4.66 5.55
CA GLN A 169 -8.09 -4.69 5.05
C GLN A 169 -7.06 -4.43 6.16
N TYR A 170 -7.36 -3.59 7.17
CA TYR A 170 -6.41 -3.33 8.27
C TYR A 170 -6.14 -4.58 9.10
N ARG A 171 -7.15 -5.43 9.33
CA ARG A 171 -6.96 -6.70 10.04
C ARG A 171 -6.11 -7.68 9.23
N THR A 172 -6.15 -7.61 7.90
CA THR A 172 -5.27 -8.40 7.03
C THR A 172 -3.85 -7.83 7.04
N ILE A 173 -3.69 -6.52 6.87
CA ILE A 173 -2.39 -5.83 6.87
C ILE A 173 -1.63 -6.08 8.19
N TYR A 174 -2.30 -5.91 9.31
CA TYR A 174 -1.69 -6.05 10.65
C TYR A 174 -1.94 -7.43 11.29
N ALA A 175 -2.26 -8.47 10.51
CA ALA A 175 -2.60 -9.80 11.02
C ALA A 175 -1.54 -10.40 11.94
N ASP A 176 -0.27 -10.15 11.66
CA ASP A 176 0.88 -10.66 12.42
C ASP A 176 1.32 -9.72 13.56
N VAL A 177 0.67 -8.60 13.76
CA VAL A 177 0.86 -7.77 14.95
C VAL A 177 0.03 -8.36 16.10
N LYS A 178 0.70 -8.68 17.20
CA LYS A 178 0.05 -9.26 18.39
C LYS A 178 -0.69 -8.19 19.18
N GLN A 179 -0.03 -7.05 19.44
CA GLN A 179 -0.57 -5.94 20.24
C GLN A 179 0.28 -4.68 20.10
N ALA A 180 -0.33 -3.53 20.43
CA ALA A 180 0.34 -2.26 20.68
C ALA A 180 0.38 -2.01 22.21
N VAL A 181 1.55 -1.71 22.74
CA VAL A 181 1.80 -1.52 24.19
C VAL A 181 2.31 -0.12 24.45
N VAL A 182 1.61 0.64 25.27
CA VAL A 182 2.08 1.94 25.79
C VAL A 182 3.17 1.65 26.82
N VAL A 183 4.43 1.95 26.50
CA VAL A 183 5.59 1.75 27.37
C VAL A 183 5.77 2.96 28.30
N SER A 184 5.60 4.16 27.73
CA SER A 184 5.57 5.42 28.46
C SER A 184 4.64 6.40 27.73
N GLU A 185 4.50 7.62 28.26
CA GLU A 185 3.68 8.65 27.63
C GLU A 185 4.01 8.88 26.15
N ARG A 186 5.31 8.75 25.75
CA ARG A 186 5.80 9.00 24.41
C ARG A 186 6.49 7.80 23.76
N VAL A 187 6.38 6.60 24.31
CA VAL A 187 6.94 5.38 23.74
C VAL A 187 5.86 4.35 23.55
N ILE A 188 5.65 3.95 22.30
CA ILE A 188 4.78 2.84 21.91
C ILE A 188 5.62 1.67 21.42
N ARG A 189 5.26 0.45 21.81
CA ARG A 189 5.86 -0.79 21.30
C ARG A 189 4.80 -1.65 20.61
N PHE A 190 5.16 -2.20 19.46
CA PHE A 190 4.36 -3.22 18.79
C PHE A 190 5.03 -4.57 18.95
N ASP A 191 4.32 -5.54 19.52
CA ASP A 191 4.76 -6.92 19.64
C ASP A 191 4.21 -7.74 18.45
N PHE A 192 5.01 -8.64 17.89
CA PHE A 192 4.67 -9.44 16.74
C PHE A 192 4.37 -10.89 17.10
N LYS A 193 3.57 -11.56 16.27
CA LYS A 193 3.27 -13.00 16.37
C LYS A 193 4.36 -13.85 15.70
N THR A 194 4.96 -13.31 14.65
CA THR A 194 5.92 -13.97 13.80
C THR A 194 7.14 -13.08 13.58
N ARG A 195 8.27 -13.68 13.24
CA ARG A 195 9.48 -12.96 12.86
C ARG A 195 9.40 -12.58 11.38
N ASN A 196 9.04 -11.34 11.10
CA ASN A 196 9.00 -10.81 9.75
C ASN A 196 9.61 -9.40 9.74
N SER A 197 10.64 -9.18 8.91
CA SER A 197 11.36 -7.90 8.80
C SER A 197 10.54 -6.76 8.19
N GLU A 198 9.40 -7.05 7.62
CA GLU A 198 8.48 -6.06 7.04
C GLU A 198 7.58 -5.41 8.10
N LEU A 199 7.26 -6.14 9.17
CA LEU A 199 6.33 -5.68 10.20
C LEU A 199 6.71 -4.34 10.86
N PRO A 200 7.99 -4.05 11.16
CA PRO A 200 8.40 -2.74 11.67
C PRO A 200 8.05 -1.59 10.72
N LEU A 201 8.21 -1.80 9.40
CA LEU A 201 7.89 -0.80 8.38
C LEU A 201 6.37 -0.61 8.27
N MET A 202 5.63 -1.72 8.29
CA MET A 202 4.16 -1.70 8.19
C MET A 202 3.53 -0.92 9.35
N VAL A 203 3.92 -1.19 10.59
CA VAL A 203 3.40 -0.45 11.75
C VAL A 203 3.92 0.99 11.79
N GLY A 204 5.09 1.26 11.21
CA GLY A 204 5.61 2.61 10.99
C GLY A 204 4.65 3.45 10.13
N GLY A 205 4.01 2.84 9.13
CA GLY A 205 3.01 3.47 8.26
C GLY A 205 1.60 3.58 8.86
N LEU A 206 1.39 3.20 10.12
CA LEU A 206 0.08 3.29 10.79
C LEU A 206 -0.41 4.76 10.83
N PRO A 207 -1.58 5.09 10.26
CA PRO A 207 -2.14 6.43 10.36
C PRO A 207 -2.60 6.72 11.79
N ILE A 208 -2.22 7.90 12.30
CA ILE A 208 -2.53 8.30 13.67
C ILE A 208 -3.63 9.36 13.66
N PHE A 209 -4.68 9.12 14.44
CA PHE A 209 -5.79 10.03 14.66
C PHE A 209 -6.14 10.14 16.14
N SER A 210 -6.71 11.29 16.51
CA SER A 210 -7.06 11.59 17.91
C SER A 210 -8.21 10.70 18.38
N LYS A 211 -8.12 10.23 19.62
CA LYS A 211 -9.23 9.56 20.32
C LYS A 211 -10.45 10.46 20.53
N ASN A 212 -10.26 11.78 20.39
CA ASN A 212 -11.34 12.76 20.51
C ASN A 212 -12.09 12.96 19.18
N TRP A 213 -11.65 12.36 18.08
CA TRP A 213 -12.40 12.44 16.82
C TRP A 213 -13.73 11.69 16.94
N GLY A 214 -14.83 12.39 16.71
CA GLY A 214 -16.18 11.88 16.88
C GLY A 214 -16.79 12.13 18.27
N VAL A 215 -16.06 12.76 19.20
CA VAL A 215 -16.61 13.23 20.48
C VAL A 215 -17.43 14.49 20.22
N LYS A 216 -18.66 14.50 20.70
CA LYS A 216 -19.60 15.61 20.58
C LYS A 216 -19.51 16.56 21.77
N PRO A 217 -20.06 17.80 21.68
CA PRO A 217 -20.06 18.76 22.80
C PRO A 217 -20.76 18.26 24.06
N ASP A 218 -21.71 17.34 23.95
CA ASP A 218 -22.41 16.72 25.07
C ASP A 218 -21.63 15.55 25.71
N GLY A 219 -20.41 15.26 25.21
CA GLY A 219 -19.56 14.17 25.68
C GLY A 219 -19.91 12.80 25.08
N SER A 220 -20.97 12.70 24.28
CA SER A 220 -21.27 11.45 23.56
C SER A 220 -20.26 11.20 22.43
N ILE A 221 -20.03 9.92 22.10
CA ILE A 221 -19.06 9.51 21.08
C ILE A 221 -19.80 8.89 19.90
N THR A 222 -19.60 9.42 18.71
CA THR A 222 -20.03 8.80 17.46
C THR A 222 -19.22 7.53 17.24
N ALA A 223 -19.87 6.38 17.01
CA ALA A 223 -19.17 5.16 16.68
C ALA A 223 -18.30 5.35 15.44
N PHE A 224 -17.10 4.79 15.42
CA PHE A 224 -16.08 5.06 14.38
C PHE A 224 -16.57 4.79 12.96
N ASP A 225 -17.40 3.75 12.76
CA ASP A 225 -18.00 3.41 11.46
C ASP A 225 -19.19 4.33 11.08
N LYS A 226 -19.63 5.20 12.00
CA LYS A 226 -20.70 6.18 11.80
C LYS A 226 -20.19 7.61 11.63
N ILE A 227 -18.88 7.83 11.81
CA ILE A 227 -18.26 9.14 11.55
C ILE A 227 -18.35 9.40 10.03
N THR A 228 -19.07 10.45 9.65
CA THR A 228 -19.28 10.86 8.25
C THR A 228 -18.62 12.19 7.95
N PHE A 229 -19.25 13.31 8.33
CA PHE A 229 -18.77 14.67 8.06
C PHE A 229 -18.21 15.37 9.31
N GLU A 230 -18.04 14.68 10.42
CA GLU A 230 -17.27 15.18 11.55
C GLU A 230 -15.81 15.43 11.11
N HIS A 231 -15.35 16.66 11.30
CA HIS A 231 -14.02 17.06 10.87
C HIS A 231 -12.96 16.21 11.59
N PRO A 232 -12.03 15.61 10.83
CA PRO A 232 -10.95 14.84 11.43
C PRO A 232 -10.06 15.70 12.33
N ILE A 233 -9.72 15.16 13.51
CA ILE A 233 -8.64 15.68 14.35
C ILE A 233 -7.39 14.88 13.99
N GLY A 234 -6.74 15.31 12.92
CA GLY A 234 -5.54 14.69 12.35
C GLY A 234 -4.29 15.48 12.69
N SER A 235 -3.14 14.93 12.33
CA SER A 235 -1.81 15.51 12.60
C SER A 235 -1.16 16.11 11.36
N GLY A 236 -1.86 16.10 10.23
CA GLY A 236 -1.32 16.44 8.92
C GLY A 236 -1.20 17.94 8.63
N PRO A 237 -0.55 18.27 7.49
CA PRO A 237 -0.23 19.64 7.10
C PRO A 237 -1.43 20.48 6.65
N TYR A 238 -2.57 19.88 6.38
CA TYR A 238 -3.76 20.60 5.94
C TYR A 238 -4.97 20.28 6.83
N VAL A 239 -5.91 21.23 6.85
CA VAL A 239 -7.22 21.10 7.47
C VAL A 239 -8.31 21.44 6.45
N ILE A 240 -9.54 20.95 6.66
CA ILE A 240 -10.68 21.28 5.82
C ILE A 240 -11.00 22.77 5.96
N GLU A 241 -11.02 23.51 4.85
CA GLU A 241 -11.50 24.89 4.80
C GLU A 241 -13.00 24.93 4.50
N SER A 242 -13.43 24.24 3.45
CA SER A 242 -14.84 24.12 3.07
C SER A 242 -15.04 22.96 2.09
N TYR A 243 -16.30 22.58 1.90
CA TYR A 243 -16.66 21.56 0.92
C TYR A 243 -18.07 21.77 0.38
N ARG A 244 -18.31 21.19 -0.81
CA ARG A 244 -19.64 21.00 -1.38
C ARG A 244 -19.76 19.53 -1.77
N ALA A 245 -20.60 18.77 -1.06
CA ALA A 245 -20.78 17.36 -1.31
C ALA A 245 -21.03 17.06 -2.79
N GLY A 246 -20.32 16.11 -3.37
CA GLY A 246 -20.39 15.76 -4.79
C GLY A 246 -19.84 16.81 -5.77
N LYS A 247 -19.25 17.93 -5.33
CA LYS A 247 -18.73 18.98 -6.23
C LYS A 247 -17.29 19.37 -5.96
N SER A 248 -16.94 19.66 -4.71
CA SER A 248 -15.58 20.14 -4.39
C SER A 248 -15.20 19.92 -2.93
N MET A 249 -13.89 19.81 -2.72
CA MET A 249 -13.24 19.75 -1.41
C MET A 249 -12.10 20.75 -1.38
N ILE A 250 -12.03 21.61 -0.36
CA ILE A 250 -11.03 22.66 -0.21
C ILE A 250 -10.31 22.46 1.12
N TYR A 251 -9.01 22.32 1.02
CA TYR A 251 -8.10 22.25 2.17
C TYR A 251 -7.29 23.54 2.24
N LYS A 252 -7.07 24.04 3.46
CA LYS A 252 -6.09 25.08 3.73
C LYS A 252 -4.91 24.51 4.51
N ARG A 253 -3.72 25.03 4.26
CA ARG A 253 -2.52 24.66 5.00
C ARG A 253 -2.71 25.03 6.47
N ASN A 254 -2.39 24.11 7.37
CA ASN A 254 -2.38 24.38 8.80
C ASN A 254 -1.18 25.27 9.16
N PRO A 255 -1.39 26.52 9.60
CA PRO A 255 -0.28 27.41 9.95
C PRO A 255 0.55 26.91 11.13
N ASN A 256 -0.06 26.08 11.98
CA ASN A 256 0.57 25.49 13.16
C ASN A 256 1.03 24.04 12.93
N TYR A 257 1.25 23.65 11.65
CA TYR A 257 1.72 22.30 11.37
C TYR A 257 3.10 22.06 11.98
N TRP A 258 3.18 21.15 12.91
CA TRP A 258 4.37 20.82 13.70
C TRP A 258 5.52 20.24 12.85
N GLY A 259 5.18 19.50 11.79
CA GLY A 259 6.14 18.77 10.94
C GLY A 259 6.93 19.62 9.95
N THR A 260 6.72 20.95 9.87
CA THR A 260 7.33 21.83 8.86
C THR A 260 8.86 21.76 8.80
N LYS A 261 9.51 21.52 9.95
CA LYS A 261 10.98 21.44 10.08
C LYS A 261 11.49 20.00 10.18
N VAL A 262 10.61 19.00 10.17
CA VAL A 262 11.03 17.60 10.20
C VAL A 262 11.64 17.24 8.85
N ASN A 263 12.83 16.66 8.85
CA ASN A 263 13.63 16.36 7.65
C ASN A 263 12.83 15.68 6.53
N VAL A 264 11.97 14.71 6.86
CA VAL A 264 11.11 14.01 5.90
C VAL A 264 9.96 14.88 5.32
N ARG A 265 9.80 16.12 5.80
CA ARG A 265 8.75 17.06 5.35
C ARG A 265 9.32 18.40 4.83
N VAL A 266 10.61 18.63 4.97
CA VAL A 266 11.26 19.82 4.41
C VAL A 266 11.11 19.82 2.88
N GLY A 267 10.60 20.93 2.32
CA GLY A 267 10.35 21.08 0.88
C GLY A 267 8.99 20.61 0.40
N PHE A 268 8.16 20.05 1.28
CA PHE A 268 6.80 19.58 0.97
C PHE A 268 5.73 20.61 1.34
N TYR A 269 4.48 20.36 0.92
CA TYR A 269 3.27 21.10 1.28
C TYR A 269 3.39 22.61 1.03
N ASN A 270 3.72 22.96 -0.22
CA ASN A 270 4.08 24.32 -0.60
C ASN A 270 2.88 25.23 -0.85
N PHE A 271 1.71 24.69 -1.20
CA PHE A 271 0.52 25.49 -1.50
C PHE A 271 -0.26 25.86 -0.22
N ASP A 272 -0.83 27.08 -0.20
CA ASP A 272 -1.71 27.51 0.90
C ASP A 272 -3.05 26.81 0.87
N ARG A 273 -3.56 26.50 -0.36
CA ARG A 273 -4.80 25.77 -0.56
C ARG A 273 -4.61 24.62 -1.55
N ILE A 274 -5.33 23.54 -1.30
CA ILE A 274 -5.50 22.45 -2.26
C ILE A 274 -6.99 22.29 -2.49
N VAL A 275 -7.42 22.42 -3.75
CA VAL A 275 -8.81 22.35 -4.17
C VAL A 275 -9.00 21.11 -5.03
N TYR A 276 -9.91 20.24 -4.66
CA TYR A 276 -10.37 19.15 -5.52
C TYR A 276 -11.73 19.54 -6.12
N LYS A 277 -11.82 19.53 -7.46
CA LYS A 277 -13.07 19.64 -8.21
C LYS A 277 -13.50 18.25 -8.68
N LEU A 278 -14.75 17.87 -8.46
CA LEU A 278 -15.25 16.55 -8.84
C LEU A 278 -16.01 16.64 -10.16
N TYR A 279 -15.70 15.72 -11.06
CA TYR A 279 -16.32 15.57 -12.36
C TYR A 279 -16.96 14.19 -12.45
N SER A 280 -18.19 14.12 -12.92
CA SER A 280 -18.94 12.87 -13.07
C SER A 280 -18.54 12.07 -14.31
N ASP A 281 -17.89 12.74 -15.27
CA ASP A 281 -17.51 12.15 -16.56
C ASP A 281 -16.08 12.52 -16.93
N ASP A 282 -15.34 11.57 -17.49
CA ASP A 282 -13.94 11.75 -17.85
C ASP A 282 -13.73 12.67 -19.06
N ALA A 283 -14.67 12.68 -20.01
CA ALA A 283 -14.57 13.60 -21.15
C ALA A 283 -14.80 15.04 -20.70
N VAL A 284 -15.78 15.25 -19.81
CA VAL A 284 -16.00 16.57 -19.17
C VAL A 284 -14.78 17.00 -18.37
N ARG A 285 -14.18 16.09 -17.60
CA ARG A 285 -12.95 16.37 -16.85
C ARG A 285 -11.78 16.78 -17.75
N LEU A 286 -11.60 16.09 -18.87
CA LEU A 286 -10.56 16.42 -19.85
C LEU A 286 -10.78 17.79 -20.49
N GLU A 287 -12.02 18.12 -20.88
CA GLU A 287 -12.34 19.43 -21.45
C GLU A 287 -12.20 20.55 -20.41
N ALA A 288 -12.55 20.32 -19.14
CA ALA A 288 -12.28 21.23 -18.04
C ALA A 288 -10.78 21.51 -17.85
N PHE A 289 -9.92 20.48 -18.00
CA PHE A 289 -8.47 20.67 -18.02
C PHE A 289 -8.02 21.56 -19.17
N LYS A 290 -8.49 21.31 -20.38
CA LYS A 290 -8.18 22.14 -21.55
C LYS A 290 -8.69 23.58 -21.40
N ALA A 291 -9.79 23.76 -20.68
CA ALA A 291 -10.31 25.08 -20.32
C ALA A 291 -9.44 25.81 -19.28
N GLY A 292 -8.61 25.07 -18.51
CA GLY A 292 -7.77 25.62 -17.44
C GLY A 292 -8.48 25.69 -16.08
N GLU A 293 -9.51 24.86 -15.87
CA GLU A 293 -10.24 24.85 -14.61
C GLU A 293 -9.48 24.23 -13.45
N PHE A 294 -8.40 23.49 -13.73
CA PHE A 294 -7.50 22.94 -12.73
C PHE A 294 -6.08 22.79 -13.29
N ASP A 295 -5.09 22.64 -12.40
CA ASP A 295 -3.68 22.87 -12.71
C ASP A 295 -2.94 21.62 -13.20
N ALA A 296 -3.33 20.44 -12.75
CA ALA A 296 -2.64 19.20 -13.09
C ALA A 296 -3.61 18.02 -13.22
N LEU A 297 -3.28 17.11 -14.14
CA LEU A 297 -4.00 15.86 -14.37
C LEU A 297 -3.02 14.74 -14.60
N VAL A 298 -3.11 13.69 -13.81
CA VAL A 298 -2.39 12.43 -14.08
C VAL A 298 -3.29 11.56 -14.96
N GLU A 299 -2.80 11.17 -16.14
CA GLU A 299 -3.55 10.35 -17.08
C GLU A 299 -3.05 8.91 -17.06
N TYR A 300 -3.96 7.98 -16.75
CA TYR A 300 -3.69 6.54 -16.71
C TYR A 300 -4.24 5.79 -17.94
N ARG A 301 -4.98 6.48 -18.81
CA ARG A 301 -5.63 5.87 -19.99
C ARG A 301 -4.79 6.09 -21.23
N ALA A 302 -4.25 5.01 -21.75
CA ALA A 302 -3.43 5.03 -22.97
C ALA A 302 -4.13 5.73 -24.14
N LYS A 303 -5.45 5.49 -24.34
CA LYS A 303 -6.23 6.16 -25.38
C LYS A 303 -6.24 7.68 -25.23
N ASN A 304 -6.50 8.18 -24.02
CA ASN A 304 -6.54 9.63 -23.79
C ASN A 304 -5.14 10.22 -23.97
N TRP A 305 -4.11 9.58 -23.40
CA TRP A 305 -2.73 9.99 -23.57
C TRP A 305 -2.34 10.09 -25.05
N ALA A 306 -2.68 9.09 -25.86
CA ALA A 306 -2.32 9.06 -27.27
C ALA A 306 -3.09 10.06 -28.13
N LYS A 307 -4.37 10.31 -27.85
CA LYS A 307 -5.29 10.98 -28.79
C LYS A 307 -5.91 12.28 -28.28
N SER A 308 -6.00 12.50 -26.97
CA SER A 308 -6.86 13.56 -26.43
C SER A 308 -6.10 14.80 -25.98
N TYR A 309 -4.80 14.67 -25.65
CA TYR A 309 -3.96 15.80 -25.19
C TYR A 309 -3.29 16.47 -26.39
N VAL A 310 -4.12 17.11 -27.22
CA VAL A 310 -3.71 17.80 -28.44
C VAL A 310 -4.50 19.12 -28.58
N GLY A 311 -4.00 20.04 -29.41
CA GLY A 311 -4.67 21.30 -29.71
C GLY A 311 -3.78 22.53 -29.46
N PRO A 312 -4.31 23.74 -29.75
CA PRO A 312 -3.52 24.99 -29.75
C PRO A 312 -2.80 25.26 -28.42
N LYS A 313 -3.44 24.99 -27.28
CA LYS A 313 -2.84 25.22 -25.95
C LYS A 313 -1.68 24.27 -25.64
N PHE A 314 -1.67 23.06 -26.22
CA PHE A 314 -0.52 22.15 -26.12
C PHE A 314 0.60 22.58 -27.09
N ASN A 315 0.22 23.05 -28.29
CA ASN A 315 1.19 23.46 -29.30
C ASN A 315 1.97 24.72 -28.89
N ASN A 316 1.32 25.64 -28.17
CA ASN A 316 1.96 26.89 -27.71
C ASN A 316 2.53 26.81 -26.29
N GLY A 317 2.50 25.62 -25.65
CA GLY A 317 3.07 25.40 -24.33
C GLY A 317 2.24 25.91 -23.14
N THR A 318 1.02 26.43 -23.36
CA THR A 318 0.10 26.82 -22.26
C THR A 318 -0.29 25.60 -21.43
N LEU A 319 -0.49 24.45 -22.07
CA LEU A 319 -0.67 23.15 -21.43
C LEU A 319 0.52 22.25 -21.80
N ILE A 320 1.10 21.61 -20.80
CA ILE A 320 2.26 20.74 -20.98
C ILE A 320 1.84 19.29 -20.82
N LYS A 321 2.14 18.47 -21.84
CA LYS A 321 2.02 17.02 -21.79
C LYS A 321 3.42 16.43 -21.59
N LYS A 322 3.66 15.75 -20.44
CA LYS A 322 4.99 15.23 -20.12
C LYS A 322 4.88 13.84 -19.47
N ALA A 323 5.69 12.89 -19.94
CA ALA A 323 5.92 11.63 -19.26
C ALA A 323 7.13 11.77 -18.33
N PHE A 324 7.00 11.24 -17.13
CA PHE A 324 8.07 11.20 -16.14
C PHE A 324 8.51 9.75 -15.95
N GLN A 325 9.81 9.52 -16.04
CA GLN A 325 10.39 8.25 -15.65
C GLN A 325 10.42 8.17 -14.12
N ASN A 326 10.17 6.99 -13.60
CA ASN A 326 10.28 6.68 -12.18
C ASN A 326 10.86 5.27 -12.01
N HIS A 327 11.33 4.96 -10.80
CA HIS A 327 11.89 3.65 -10.45
C HIS A 327 11.05 2.95 -9.37
N ASN A 328 9.79 3.33 -9.25
CA ASN A 328 8.86 2.67 -8.34
C ASN A 328 8.58 1.25 -8.82
N GLY A 329 8.61 0.30 -7.93
CA GLY A 329 8.19 -1.07 -8.24
C GLY A 329 6.76 -1.08 -8.76
N ALA A 330 6.58 -1.51 -10.02
CA ALA A 330 5.27 -1.65 -10.60
C ALA A 330 4.59 -2.90 -10.03
N GLY A 331 3.32 -2.76 -9.65
CA GLY A 331 2.48 -3.89 -9.32
C GLY A 331 2.25 -4.78 -10.56
N MET A 332 1.94 -6.04 -10.33
CA MET A 332 1.55 -6.93 -11.40
C MET A 332 0.06 -6.78 -11.70
N GLN A 333 -0.27 -6.37 -12.93
CA GLN A 333 -1.63 -6.39 -13.41
C GLN A 333 -1.86 -7.63 -14.27
N GLY A 334 -2.90 -8.40 -13.96
CA GLY A 334 -3.16 -9.64 -14.68
C GLY A 334 -4.49 -10.27 -14.30
N PHE A 335 -4.67 -11.52 -14.72
CA PHE A 335 -5.83 -12.33 -14.36
C PHE A 335 -5.48 -13.27 -13.22
N ALA A 336 -6.08 -13.08 -12.05
CA ALA A 336 -5.98 -13.98 -10.91
C ALA A 336 -6.95 -15.16 -11.10
N MET A 337 -6.41 -16.37 -11.14
CA MET A 337 -7.15 -17.60 -11.22
C MET A 337 -7.30 -18.21 -9.82
N ASN A 338 -8.51 -18.47 -9.37
CA ASN A 338 -8.74 -19.08 -8.07
C ASN A 338 -8.33 -20.56 -8.07
N LEU A 339 -7.17 -20.87 -7.48
CA LEU A 339 -6.65 -22.25 -7.41
C LEU A 339 -7.45 -23.18 -6.49
N ARG A 340 -8.46 -22.67 -5.77
CA ARG A 340 -9.43 -23.52 -5.05
C ARG A 340 -10.41 -24.18 -6.02
N ARG A 341 -10.54 -23.63 -7.23
CA ARG A 341 -11.37 -24.22 -8.29
C ARG A 341 -10.57 -25.32 -9.00
N PRO A 342 -11.07 -26.57 -9.07
CA PRO A 342 -10.33 -27.70 -9.65
C PRO A 342 -9.82 -27.45 -11.08
N ILE A 343 -10.58 -26.71 -11.90
CA ILE A 343 -10.23 -26.40 -13.29
C ILE A 343 -8.93 -25.61 -13.43
N PHE A 344 -8.49 -24.86 -12.39
CA PHE A 344 -7.27 -24.05 -12.42
C PHE A 344 -6.09 -24.65 -11.64
N GLN A 345 -6.25 -25.84 -11.03
CA GLN A 345 -5.17 -26.46 -10.25
C GLN A 345 -4.03 -26.95 -11.15
N ASP A 346 -4.35 -27.44 -12.35
CA ASP A 346 -3.33 -27.87 -13.30
C ASP A 346 -2.63 -26.68 -13.94
N MET A 347 -1.30 -26.62 -13.80
CA MET A 347 -0.48 -25.54 -14.35
C MET A 347 -0.55 -25.48 -15.89
N ARG A 348 -0.74 -26.63 -16.56
CA ARG A 348 -0.86 -26.69 -18.04
C ARG A 348 -2.10 -25.93 -18.50
N VAL A 349 -3.21 -26.04 -17.76
CA VAL A 349 -4.42 -25.25 -18.01
C VAL A 349 -4.13 -23.76 -17.89
N ARG A 350 -3.50 -23.31 -16.79
CA ARG A 350 -3.19 -21.90 -16.60
C ARG A 350 -2.27 -21.33 -17.68
N LYS A 351 -1.25 -22.11 -18.09
CA LYS A 351 -0.36 -21.76 -19.23
C LYS A 351 -1.16 -21.65 -20.53
N ALA A 352 -2.07 -22.58 -20.80
CA ALA A 352 -2.92 -22.56 -22.00
C ALA A 352 -3.79 -21.30 -22.05
N LEU A 353 -4.39 -20.89 -20.92
CA LEU A 353 -5.16 -19.66 -20.83
C LEU A 353 -4.27 -18.42 -21.09
N GLY A 354 -3.01 -18.43 -20.62
CA GLY A 354 -2.04 -17.38 -20.92
C GLY A 354 -1.69 -17.25 -22.41
N TYR A 355 -1.62 -18.36 -23.14
CA TYR A 355 -1.40 -18.36 -24.59
C TYR A 355 -2.59 -17.78 -25.39
N ALA A 356 -3.78 -17.77 -24.84
CA ALA A 356 -4.96 -17.18 -25.49
C ALA A 356 -5.01 -15.65 -25.40
N LEU A 357 -4.17 -15.02 -24.56
CA LEU A 357 -4.11 -13.57 -24.44
C LEU A 357 -3.23 -12.97 -25.56
N ASP A 358 -3.86 -12.26 -26.49
CA ASP A 358 -3.17 -11.52 -27.56
C ASP A 358 -2.79 -10.11 -27.08
N PHE A 359 -1.73 -10.03 -26.25
CA PHE A 359 -1.28 -8.76 -25.69
C PHE A 359 -0.86 -7.76 -26.79
N GLN A 360 -0.16 -8.20 -27.81
CA GLN A 360 0.34 -7.32 -28.88
C GLN A 360 -0.82 -6.67 -29.65
N TRP A 361 -1.86 -7.44 -29.96
CA TRP A 361 -3.06 -6.89 -30.58
C TRP A 361 -3.77 -5.90 -29.65
N LEU A 362 -3.94 -6.26 -28.36
CA LEU A 362 -4.53 -5.37 -27.35
C LEU A 362 -3.73 -4.08 -27.24
N ASN A 363 -2.39 -4.18 -27.20
CA ASN A 363 -1.51 -3.01 -27.07
C ASN A 363 -1.68 -2.06 -28.28
N ARG A 364 -1.63 -2.57 -29.49
CA ARG A 364 -1.83 -1.75 -30.70
C ARG A 364 -3.25 -1.16 -30.77
N GLN A 365 -4.28 -1.98 -30.55
CA GLN A 365 -5.66 -1.57 -30.81
C GLN A 365 -6.32 -0.78 -29.67
N LEU A 366 -5.99 -1.10 -28.43
CA LEU A 366 -6.62 -0.50 -27.27
C LEU A 366 -5.70 0.45 -26.49
N PHE A 367 -4.39 0.18 -26.51
CA PHE A 367 -3.43 0.91 -25.68
C PHE A 367 -2.44 1.77 -26.48
N PHE A 368 -2.56 1.80 -27.83
CA PHE A 368 -1.76 2.68 -28.71
C PHE A 368 -0.25 2.52 -28.48
N ASP A 369 0.18 1.27 -28.28
CA ASP A 369 1.56 0.86 -28.00
C ASP A 369 2.20 1.54 -26.76
N GLN A 370 1.36 1.93 -25.77
CA GLN A 370 1.84 2.61 -24.57
C GLN A 370 2.27 1.66 -23.45
N TYR A 371 1.99 0.37 -23.55
CA TYR A 371 2.24 -0.58 -22.46
C TYR A 371 3.31 -1.62 -22.81
N GLY A 372 4.06 -2.03 -21.80
CA GLY A 372 4.96 -3.18 -21.83
C GLY A 372 4.30 -4.43 -21.23
N ARG A 373 4.63 -5.61 -21.75
CA ARG A 373 4.22 -6.88 -21.15
C ARG A 373 4.99 -7.11 -19.86
N ILE A 374 4.29 -7.28 -18.76
CA ILE A 374 4.88 -7.64 -17.47
C ILE A 374 5.13 -9.16 -17.42
N ASN A 375 6.31 -9.57 -16.98
CA ASN A 375 6.70 -10.97 -16.81
C ASN A 375 7.32 -11.28 -15.43
N SER A 376 7.41 -10.27 -14.56
CA SER A 376 7.92 -10.40 -13.20
C SER A 376 7.11 -9.52 -12.25
N TYR A 377 7.08 -9.88 -10.97
CA TYR A 377 6.61 -9.00 -9.91
C TYR A 377 7.63 -7.88 -9.67
N PHE A 378 7.18 -6.75 -9.14
CA PHE A 378 8.00 -5.59 -8.80
C PHE A 378 8.84 -5.03 -9.97
N THR A 379 8.36 -5.23 -11.20
CA THR A 379 8.99 -4.67 -12.42
C THR A 379 9.30 -3.19 -12.23
N ASN A 380 10.37 -2.71 -12.85
CA ASN A 380 10.87 -1.34 -12.71
C ASN A 380 11.57 -1.02 -11.37
N SER A 381 11.91 -2.02 -10.58
CA SER A 381 12.68 -1.86 -9.34
C SER A 381 13.71 -2.96 -9.16
N ASP A 382 14.63 -2.79 -8.22
CA ASP A 382 15.68 -3.75 -7.85
C ASP A 382 15.12 -5.08 -7.31
N LEU A 383 13.83 -5.11 -6.95
CA LEU A 383 13.16 -6.32 -6.48
C LEU A 383 12.61 -7.18 -7.63
N SER A 384 12.73 -6.71 -8.87
CA SER A 384 12.28 -7.47 -10.04
C SER A 384 13.23 -8.63 -10.34
N ALA A 385 12.69 -9.80 -10.64
CA ALA A 385 13.48 -10.96 -11.05
C ALA A 385 14.22 -10.76 -12.39
N ASN A 386 13.86 -9.73 -13.15
CA ASN A 386 14.52 -9.37 -14.42
C ASN A 386 15.12 -7.96 -14.37
N TYR A 387 15.56 -7.54 -13.19
CA TYR A 387 16.21 -6.25 -13.01
C TYR A 387 17.42 -6.10 -13.96
N GLN A 388 17.55 -4.94 -14.57
CA GLN A 388 18.59 -4.63 -15.58
C GLN A 388 18.66 -5.59 -16.78
N GLY A 389 17.58 -6.34 -17.04
CA GLY A 389 17.51 -7.28 -18.18
C GLY A 389 18.09 -8.66 -17.89
N GLU A 390 18.47 -8.95 -16.66
CA GLU A 390 18.91 -10.28 -16.25
C GLU A 390 17.75 -11.28 -16.38
N THR A 391 18.04 -12.43 -16.98
CA THR A 391 17.04 -13.49 -17.19
C THR A 391 17.42 -14.80 -16.53
N VAL A 392 18.63 -14.89 -15.98
CA VAL A 392 19.16 -16.06 -15.25
C VAL A 392 19.56 -15.65 -13.84
N PRO A 393 19.50 -16.55 -12.86
CA PRO A 393 19.93 -16.24 -11.51
C PRO A 393 21.41 -15.83 -11.45
N THR A 394 21.70 -14.80 -10.67
CA THR A 394 23.06 -14.33 -10.38
C THR A 394 23.82 -15.34 -9.52
N GLU A 395 25.15 -15.21 -9.42
CA GLU A 395 25.95 -16.06 -8.53
C GLU A 395 25.51 -15.97 -7.07
N ALA A 396 25.08 -14.79 -6.63
CA ALA A 396 24.59 -14.59 -5.26
C ALA A 396 23.27 -15.34 -5.02
N GLU A 397 22.34 -15.28 -5.97
CA GLU A 397 21.09 -16.05 -5.93
C GLU A 397 21.34 -17.55 -5.99
N LEU A 398 22.27 -18.01 -6.83
CA LEU A 398 22.64 -19.42 -6.91
C LEU A 398 23.19 -19.95 -5.59
N LYS A 399 23.99 -19.16 -4.84
CA LYS A 399 24.48 -19.53 -3.50
C LYS A 399 23.34 -19.74 -2.50
N LEU A 400 22.22 -19.04 -2.65
CA LEU A 400 21.03 -19.21 -1.81
C LEU A 400 20.13 -20.35 -2.31
N LEU A 401 19.89 -20.42 -3.62
CA LEU A 401 18.90 -21.34 -4.21
C LEU A 401 19.38 -22.81 -4.23
N LYS A 402 20.66 -23.07 -4.54
CA LYS A 402 21.18 -24.44 -4.61
C LYS A 402 21.05 -25.23 -3.31
N PRO A 403 21.41 -24.69 -2.13
CA PRO A 403 21.17 -25.37 -0.85
C PRO A 403 19.69 -25.60 -0.56
N LEU A 404 18.83 -24.64 -0.95
CA LEU A 404 17.37 -24.79 -0.79
C LEU A 404 16.81 -25.88 -1.70
N GLN A 405 17.29 -25.98 -2.95
CA GLN A 405 16.91 -27.06 -3.85
C GLN A 405 17.33 -28.42 -3.30
N ALA A 406 18.56 -28.55 -2.82
CA ALA A 406 19.06 -29.79 -2.24
C ALA A 406 18.19 -30.26 -1.04
N LYS A 407 17.68 -29.31 -0.25
CA LYS A 407 16.83 -29.60 0.92
C LYS A 407 15.35 -29.76 0.58
N TYR A 408 14.86 -29.02 -0.42
CA TYR A 408 13.43 -28.92 -0.75
C TYR A 408 13.20 -28.95 -2.29
N PRO A 409 13.58 -30.05 -2.99
CA PRO A 409 13.51 -30.09 -4.46
C PRO A 409 12.09 -29.89 -5.03
N GLN A 410 11.07 -30.27 -4.25
CA GLN A 410 9.66 -30.08 -4.65
C GLN A 410 9.22 -28.61 -4.69
N TYR A 411 9.92 -27.70 -3.97
CA TYR A 411 9.61 -26.27 -3.92
C TYR A 411 10.55 -25.41 -4.76
N VAL A 412 11.73 -25.93 -5.10
CA VAL A 412 12.73 -25.26 -5.93
C VAL A 412 13.03 -26.14 -7.15
N PRO A 413 12.15 -26.11 -8.17
CA PRO A 413 12.31 -26.95 -9.36
C PRO A 413 13.50 -26.47 -10.21
N GLU A 414 14.06 -27.37 -11.05
CA GLU A 414 15.21 -27.10 -11.89
C GLU A 414 15.05 -25.87 -12.81
N VAL A 415 13.83 -25.58 -13.23
CA VAL A 415 13.53 -24.41 -14.08
C VAL A 415 13.93 -23.07 -13.44
N VAL A 416 14.08 -23.01 -12.12
CA VAL A 416 14.52 -21.80 -11.40
C VAL A 416 15.97 -21.41 -11.74
N PHE A 417 16.79 -22.38 -12.16
CA PHE A 417 18.20 -22.15 -12.52
C PHE A 417 18.41 -21.81 -13.99
N GLY A 418 17.37 -21.91 -14.82
CA GLY A 418 17.40 -21.57 -16.23
C GLY A 418 17.01 -20.14 -16.51
N ALA A 419 17.06 -19.78 -17.78
CA ALA A 419 16.56 -18.48 -18.23
C ALA A 419 15.07 -18.36 -17.99
N MET A 420 14.63 -17.21 -17.45
CA MET A 420 13.21 -16.91 -17.30
C MET A 420 12.55 -16.85 -18.68
N PRO A 421 11.54 -17.70 -18.95
CA PRO A 421 10.90 -17.71 -20.26
C PRO A 421 10.14 -16.39 -20.50
N PRO A 422 10.25 -15.80 -21.70
CA PRO A 422 9.44 -14.64 -22.03
C PRO A 422 7.96 -15.01 -22.04
N PRO A 423 7.06 -14.05 -21.76
CA PRO A 423 5.63 -14.29 -21.88
C PRO A 423 5.26 -14.60 -23.34
N PRO A 424 4.18 -15.37 -23.59
CA PRO A 424 3.74 -15.70 -24.96
C PRO A 424 3.56 -14.45 -25.82
N SER A 425 4.19 -14.41 -26.99
CA SER A 425 4.04 -13.34 -27.99
C SER A 425 3.20 -13.80 -29.16
N THR A 426 2.45 -12.87 -29.76
CA THR A 426 1.72 -13.09 -31.02
C THR A 426 2.36 -12.39 -32.21
N GLU A 427 3.56 -11.81 -32.04
CA GLU A 427 4.38 -11.25 -33.10
C GLU A 427 5.29 -12.31 -33.74
N ALA A 428 5.71 -12.06 -34.99
CA ALA A 428 6.62 -12.94 -35.69
C ALA A 428 7.91 -13.21 -34.88
N PRO A 429 8.41 -14.43 -34.85
CA PRO A 429 8.01 -15.60 -35.66
C PRO A 429 6.78 -16.36 -35.13
N SER A 430 6.17 -15.94 -34.03
CA SER A 430 4.94 -16.51 -33.47
C SER A 430 3.67 -15.90 -34.10
N SER A 431 2.51 -16.31 -33.63
CA SER A 431 1.20 -15.75 -33.98
C SER A 431 0.15 -16.22 -33.00
N LEU A 432 -1.00 -15.53 -32.95
CA LEU A 432 -2.15 -16.00 -32.17
C LEU A 432 -2.55 -17.44 -32.55
N ARG A 433 -2.50 -17.80 -33.84
CA ARG A 433 -2.79 -19.16 -34.33
C ARG A 433 -1.84 -20.20 -33.71
N ASN A 434 -0.54 -19.91 -33.68
CA ASN A 434 0.45 -20.78 -33.07
C ASN A 434 0.24 -20.91 -31.56
N ASN A 435 -0.05 -19.79 -30.89
CA ASN A 435 -0.34 -19.78 -29.47
C ASN A 435 -1.60 -20.58 -29.13
N LEU A 436 -2.69 -20.44 -29.89
CA LEU A 436 -3.91 -21.23 -29.68
C LEU A 436 -3.69 -22.72 -29.97
N ARG A 437 -2.82 -23.08 -30.92
CA ARG A 437 -2.42 -24.48 -31.13
C ARG A 437 -1.69 -25.01 -29.90
N LYS A 438 -0.71 -24.28 -29.37
CA LYS A 438 0.01 -24.65 -28.16
C LYS A 438 -0.91 -24.76 -26.93
N ALA A 439 -1.87 -23.84 -26.82
CA ALA A 439 -2.89 -23.90 -25.78
C ALA A 439 -3.73 -25.21 -25.88
N ARG A 440 -4.13 -25.63 -27.08
CA ARG A 440 -4.86 -26.88 -27.27
C ARG A 440 -4.04 -28.10 -26.88
N GLU A 441 -2.76 -28.14 -27.23
CA GLU A 441 -1.84 -29.21 -26.84
C GLU A 441 -1.78 -29.33 -25.32
N LEU A 442 -1.54 -28.22 -24.59
CA LEU A 442 -1.48 -28.19 -23.14
C LEU A 442 -2.81 -28.60 -22.48
N LEU A 443 -3.95 -28.19 -23.06
CA LEU A 443 -5.27 -28.56 -22.57
C LEU A 443 -5.53 -30.05 -22.79
N ALA A 444 -5.12 -30.62 -23.94
CA ALA A 444 -5.24 -32.04 -24.20
C ALA A 444 -4.38 -32.87 -23.25
N GLU A 445 -3.13 -32.47 -22.99
CA GLU A 445 -2.26 -33.09 -21.98
C GLU A 445 -2.86 -33.03 -20.56
N ALA A 446 -3.66 -32.00 -20.28
CA ALA A 446 -4.39 -31.83 -19.01
C ALA A 446 -5.75 -32.57 -18.98
N GLY A 447 -6.06 -33.36 -20.02
CA GLY A 447 -7.30 -34.17 -20.09
C GLY A 447 -8.51 -33.44 -20.67
N TRP A 448 -8.31 -32.27 -21.31
CA TRP A 448 -9.37 -31.48 -21.92
C TRP A 448 -9.31 -31.56 -23.44
N THR A 449 -10.35 -32.07 -24.09
CA THR A 449 -10.40 -32.25 -25.54
C THR A 449 -11.61 -31.53 -26.14
N TYR A 450 -11.43 -30.97 -27.35
CA TYR A 450 -12.53 -30.34 -28.07
C TYR A 450 -13.45 -31.40 -28.68
N ARG A 451 -14.71 -31.42 -28.27
CA ARG A 451 -15.76 -32.35 -28.76
C ARG A 451 -17.12 -31.65 -28.74
N ASP A 452 -17.94 -31.90 -29.74
CA ASP A 452 -19.32 -31.38 -29.81
C ASP A 452 -19.44 -29.88 -29.54
N GLY A 453 -18.59 -29.10 -30.19
CA GLY A 453 -18.61 -27.64 -30.12
C GLY A 453 -18.09 -27.02 -28.80
N ALA A 454 -17.53 -27.83 -27.89
CA ALA A 454 -16.99 -27.34 -26.62
C ALA A 454 -15.73 -28.11 -26.18
N LEU A 455 -14.94 -27.51 -25.31
CA LEU A 455 -13.83 -28.17 -24.62
C LEU A 455 -14.39 -28.99 -23.46
N ARG A 456 -14.10 -30.30 -23.42
CA ARG A 456 -14.64 -31.25 -22.42
C ARG A 456 -13.55 -32.07 -21.76
N ASN A 457 -13.74 -32.39 -20.48
CA ASN A 457 -12.86 -33.33 -19.77
C ASN A 457 -13.26 -34.80 -20.08
N THR A 458 -12.59 -35.74 -19.45
CA THR A 458 -12.83 -37.20 -19.61
C THR A 458 -14.22 -37.62 -19.15
N LYS A 459 -14.87 -36.86 -18.25
CA LYS A 459 -16.25 -37.09 -17.78
C LYS A 459 -17.32 -36.46 -18.70
N GLY A 460 -16.91 -35.73 -19.74
CA GLY A 460 -17.82 -35.03 -20.64
C GLY A 460 -18.24 -33.62 -20.16
N GLU A 461 -17.75 -33.16 -19.01
CA GLU A 461 -18.06 -31.84 -18.47
C GLU A 461 -17.41 -30.73 -19.30
N ILE A 462 -18.15 -29.65 -19.59
CA ILE A 462 -17.68 -28.53 -20.37
C ILE A 462 -16.74 -27.66 -19.53
N PHE A 463 -15.63 -27.21 -20.11
CA PHE A 463 -14.76 -26.20 -19.51
C PHE A 463 -15.49 -24.86 -19.50
N ARG A 464 -15.96 -24.45 -18.33
CA ARG A 464 -16.68 -23.21 -18.13
C ARG A 464 -16.21 -22.52 -16.86
N PHE A 465 -16.12 -21.20 -16.88
CA PHE A 465 -15.82 -20.40 -15.70
C PHE A 465 -16.36 -18.97 -15.83
N GLU A 466 -16.41 -18.25 -14.70
CA GLU A 466 -16.86 -16.88 -14.58
C GLU A 466 -15.66 -15.94 -14.37
N ILE A 467 -15.65 -14.78 -15.06
CA ILE A 467 -14.77 -13.67 -14.73
C ILE A 467 -15.58 -12.61 -14.01
N VAL A 468 -15.15 -12.22 -12.80
CA VAL A 468 -15.85 -11.25 -11.95
C VAL A 468 -15.08 -9.93 -11.93
N GLU A 469 -15.80 -8.82 -12.15
CA GLU A 469 -15.24 -7.47 -12.22
C GLU A 469 -16.05 -6.46 -11.39
N ASP A 470 -15.39 -5.41 -10.89
CA ASP A 470 -16.01 -4.32 -10.13
C ASP A 470 -16.60 -3.20 -11.01
N GLY A 471 -16.71 -3.43 -12.32
CA GLY A 471 -17.26 -2.47 -13.27
C GLY A 471 -16.85 -2.71 -14.72
N PRO A 472 -17.18 -1.79 -15.64
CA PRO A 472 -17.02 -2.00 -17.08
C PRO A 472 -15.61 -1.71 -17.62
N PHE A 473 -14.66 -1.35 -16.75
CA PHE A 473 -13.36 -0.82 -17.20
C PHE A 473 -12.58 -1.80 -18.09
N PHE A 474 -12.52 -3.08 -17.70
CA PHE A 474 -11.79 -4.11 -18.43
C PHE A 474 -12.59 -4.80 -19.53
N MET A 475 -13.87 -4.44 -19.73
CA MET A 475 -14.77 -5.16 -20.64
C MET A 475 -14.23 -5.29 -22.08
N ARG A 476 -13.52 -4.28 -22.61
CA ARG A 476 -12.94 -4.35 -23.97
C ARG A 476 -11.82 -5.37 -24.06
N ILE A 477 -10.99 -5.45 -23.02
CA ILE A 477 -9.88 -6.41 -22.91
C ILE A 477 -10.45 -7.81 -22.75
N LEU A 478 -11.38 -7.97 -21.80
CA LEU A 478 -12.05 -9.25 -21.52
C LEU A 478 -12.79 -9.79 -22.73
N SER A 479 -13.53 -8.95 -23.46
CA SER A 479 -14.26 -9.37 -24.67
C SER A 479 -13.31 -9.87 -25.76
N ALA A 480 -12.12 -9.27 -25.90
CA ALA A 480 -11.13 -9.76 -26.86
C ALA A 480 -10.49 -11.08 -26.39
N TYR A 481 -10.20 -11.19 -25.10
CA TYR A 481 -9.63 -12.40 -24.51
C TYR A 481 -10.64 -13.58 -24.56
N VAL A 482 -11.87 -13.35 -24.17
CA VAL A 482 -12.96 -14.37 -24.21
C VAL A 482 -13.17 -14.91 -25.62
N ARG A 483 -13.18 -14.06 -26.65
CA ARG A 483 -13.24 -14.51 -28.06
C ARG A 483 -12.12 -15.49 -28.45
N ASN A 484 -10.94 -15.34 -27.87
CA ASN A 484 -9.84 -16.28 -28.12
C ASN A 484 -10.02 -17.57 -27.31
N LEU A 485 -10.56 -17.51 -26.10
CA LEU A 485 -10.91 -18.69 -25.29
C LEU A 485 -12.03 -19.51 -25.95
N GLU A 486 -13.02 -18.85 -26.54
CA GLU A 486 -14.10 -19.51 -27.30
C GLU A 486 -13.57 -20.29 -28.50
N LYS A 487 -12.50 -19.82 -29.19
CA LYS A 487 -11.82 -20.58 -30.26
C LYS A 487 -11.20 -21.89 -29.76
N LEU A 488 -10.94 -22.00 -28.45
CA LEU A 488 -10.49 -23.23 -27.79
C LEU A 488 -11.66 -24.11 -27.34
N GLY A 489 -12.91 -23.62 -27.44
CA GLY A 489 -14.11 -24.30 -26.98
C GLY A 489 -14.42 -24.07 -25.49
N ILE A 490 -13.74 -23.11 -24.85
CA ILE A 490 -13.96 -22.73 -23.46
C ILE A 490 -15.16 -21.77 -23.40
N LYS A 491 -16.05 -21.97 -22.42
CA LYS A 491 -17.19 -21.09 -22.16
C LYS A 491 -16.85 -20.15 -21.02
N VAL A 492 -17.00 -18.84 -21.23
CA VAL A 492 -16.65 -17.83 -20.24
C VAL A 492 -17.82 -16.85 -20.08
N ASP A 493 -18.25 -16.67 -18.84
CA ASP A 493 -19.25 -15.67 -18.46
C ASP A 493 -18.52 -14.48 -17.80
N ILE A 494 -18.82 -13.25 -18.23
CA ILE A 494 -18.30 -12.05 -17.57
C ILE A 494 -19.42 -11.46 -16.72
N ARG A 495 -19.16 -11.30 -15.42
CA ARG A 495 -20.10 -10.69 -14.49
C ARG A 495 -19.49 -9.45 -13.84
N THR A 496 -20.21 -8.34 -13.96
CA THR A 496 -19.88 -7.11 -13.26
C THR A 496 -20.77 -6.94 -12.03
N SER A 497 -20.21 -6.40 -10.96
CA SER A 497 -20.89 -6.05 -9.72
C SER A 497 -20.44 -4.68 -9.22
N ASP A 498 -21.15 -4.13 -8.21
CA ASP A 498 -20.61 -2.98 -7.49
C ASP A 498 -19.40 -3.38 -6.64
N TYR A 499 -18.62 -2.37 -6.24
CA TYR A 499 -17.37 -2.58 -5.51
C TYR A 499 -17.56 -3.37 -4.19
N ALA A 500 -18.62 -3.10 -3.43
CA ALA A 500 -18.82 -3.74 -2.13
C ALA A 500 -19.14 -5.24 -2.29
N LEU A 501 -19.97 -5.58 -3.26
CA LEU A 501 -20.29 -6.98 -3.59
C LEU A 501 -19.05 -7.68 -4.18
N HIS A 502 -18.31 -7.01 -5.06
CA HIS A 502 -17.05 -7.54 -5.60
C HIS A 502 -16.07 -7.86 -4.48
N GLN A 503 -15.81 -6.90 -3.58
CA GLN A 503 -14.90 -7.09 -2.46
C GLN A 503 -15.35 -8.27 -1.56
N LYS A 504 -16.65 -8.36 -1.26
CA LYS A 504 -17.18 -9.49 -0.48
C LYS A 504 -16.91 -10.83 -1.16
N ARG A 505 -17.11 -10.93 -2.48
CA ARG A 505 -16.82 -12.16 -3.24
C ARG A 505 -15.32 -12.51 -3.20
N MET A 506 -14.44 -11.50 -3.27
CA MET A 506 -12.99 -11.71 -3.15
C MET A 506 -12.60 -12.21 -1.75
N ASP A 507 -13.15 -11.61 -0.70
CA ASP A 507 -12.90 -11.99 0.70
C ASP A 507 -13.39 -13.43 0.98
N ASP A 508 -14.53 -13.82 0.39
CA ASP A 508 -15.12 -15.17 0.50
C ASP A 508 -14.46 -16.18 -0.47
N TYR A 509 -13.53 -15.75 -1.34
CA TYR A 509 -12.98 -16.54 -2.46
C TYR A 509 -14.06 -17.10 -3.41
N ASP A 510 -15.19 -16.43 -3.53
CA ASP A 510 -16.29 -16.80 -4.42
C ASP A 510 -16.12 -16.18 -5.82
N PHE A 511 -15.11 -16.61 -6.51
CA PHE A 511 -14.83 -16.27 -7.90
C PHE A 511 -14.06 -17.40 -8.58
N ASP A 512 -14.10 -17.44 -9.90
CA ASP A 512 -13.25 -18.32 -10.69
C ASP A 512 -12.01 -17.55 -11.18
N MET A 513 -12.22 -16.42 -11.83
CA MET A 513 -11.17 -15.52 -12.28
C MET A 513 -11.57 -14.05 -12.04
N THR A 514 -10.60 -13.18 -11.76
CA THR A 514 -10.79 -11.72 -11.66
C THR A 514 -9.54 -11.01 -12.17
N THR A 515 -9.65 -9.71 -12.46
CA THR A 515 -8.47 -8.85 -12.71
C THR A 515 -7.88 -8.36 -11.38
N ILE A 516 -6.55 -8.24 -11.33
CA ILE A 516 -5.79 -7.74 -10.18
C ILE A 516 -4.87 -6.61 -10.60
#